data_b6a06158325a67a63af3e66224d68afd
#
_entry.id   b6a06158325a67a63af3e66224d68afd
#
_cell.length_a   1.000
_cell.length_b   1.000
_cell.length_c   1.000
_cell.angle_alpha   90.00
_cell.angle_beta   90.00
_cell.angle_gamma   90.00
#
_symmetry.space_group_name_H-M   'P 1'
#
loop_
_entity.id
_entity.type
_entity.pdbx_description
1 polymer ?
#
loop_
_entity_poly.entity_id
_entity_poly.type
_entity_poly.pdbx_seq_one_letter_code
_entity_poly.pdbx_strand_id
1 'polypeptide(L)'
;MSQSQTDSKAEQKRLNPLTDEELMLEFQNGSNGAFTLLMRRYKDQVVNYAYRFLGNYDDAVDVGQEVFVRVYKYKNNFGHTIKFTTWLYTITANLSKTELKRYWRRNSVSLEQSGNPDSDDHAWDIPDNDYLPDERADQSEIAKRVQIALMKVSPTNRELIVLRDLQDCSYEQIAEITSLELGTVKSRINRGRKQLQEHLRDIYNDYFQIFTKQDDGK
;
A
#
# COMPACT_ATOMS: atom_id res chain seq x y z
N MET A 1 7.58 -4.77 -39.69
CA MET A 1 7.65 -4.43 -38.25
C MET A 1 7.22 -2.98 -37.92
N SER A 2 6.92 -2.10 -38.89
CA SER A 2 6.67 -0.66 -38.66
C SER A 2 5.22 -0.26 -38.32
N GLN A 3 4.19 -0.92 -38.84
CA GLN A 3 2.79 -0.49 -38.68
C GLN A 3 2.25 -0.72 -37.26
N SER A 4 2.51 -1.87 -36.66
CA SER A 4 2.03 -2.18 -35.27
C SER A 4 2.60 -1.26 -34.18
N GLN A 5 3.80 -0.72 -34.38
CA GLN A 5 4.40 0.25 -33.46
C GLN A 5 3.82 1.66 -33.60
N THR A 6 3.41 2.02 -34.82
CA THR A 6 2.79 3.33 -35.10
C THR A 6 1.36 3.35 -34.55
N ASP A 7 0.60 2.28 -34.73
CA ASP A 7 -0.76 2.12 -34.19
C ASP A 7 -0.79 2.13 -32.68
N SER A 8 0.17 1.44 -32.03
CA SER A 8 0.32 1.44 -30.55
C SER A 8 0.63 2.83 -29.99
N LYS A 9 1.48 3.62 -30.66
CA LYS A 9 1.80 5.00 -30.25
C LYS A 9 0.61 5.95 -30.43
N ALA A 10 -0.15 5.79 -31.53
CA ALA A 10 -1.35 6.58 -31.77
C ALA A 10 -2.45 6.28 -30.74
N GLU A 11 -2.66 5.01 -30.41
CA GLU A 11 -3.59 4.59 -29.36
C GLU A 11 -3.16 5.15 -27.99
N GLN A 12 -1.89 5.05 -27.64
CA GLN A 12 -1.37 5.56 -26.38
C GLN A 12 -1.53 7.09 -26.26
N LYS A 13 -1.36 7.85 -27.36
CA LYS A 13 -1.59 9.29 -27.40
C LYS A 13 -3.06 9.66 -27.21
N ARG A 14 -3.99 8.84 -27.71
CA ARG A 14 -5.45 9.00 -27.55
C ARG A 14 -5.87 8.71 -26.10
N LEU A 15 -5.31 7.68 -25.49
CA LEU A 15 -5.70 7.22 -24.16
C LEU A 15 -5.09 8.06 -23.02
N ASN A 16 -3.94 8.69 -23.24
CA ASN A 16 -3.19 9.38 -22.20
C ASN A 16 -3.96 10.52 -21.47
N PRO A 17 -4.80 11.34 -22.14
CA PRO A 17 -5.57 12.40 -21.51
C PRO A 17 -6.83 11.89 -20.77
N LEU A 18 -7.21 10.62 -20.89
CA LEU A 18 -8.41 10.08 -20.30
C LEU A 18 -8.28 9.94 -18.77
N THR A 19 -9.39 10.14 -18.08
CA THR A 19 -9.53 9.81 -16.65
C THR A 19 -9.45 8.30 -16.43
N ASP A 20 -9.24 7.88 -15.20
CA ASP A 20 -9.14 6.45 -14.88
C ASP A 20 -10.46 5.71 -15.10
N GLU A 21 -11.58 6.38 -14.86
CA GLU A 21 -12.93 5.86 -15.13
C GLU A 21 -13.19 5.69 -16.64
N GLU A 22 -12.76 6.66 -17.44
CA GLU A 22 -12.82 6.57 -18.91
C GLU A 22 -11.91 5.45 -19.45
N LEU A 23 -10.70 5.31 -18.88
CA LEU A 23 -9.81 4.19 -19.22
C LEU A 23 -10.42 2.84 -18.84
N MET A 24 -11.11 2.74 -17.71
CA MET A 24 -11.81 1.51 -17.34
C MET A 24 -12.94 1.19 -18.32
N LEU A 25 -13.67 2.18 -18.78
CA LEU A 25 -14.70 2.00 -19.81
C LEU A 25 -14.09 1.50 -21.13
N GLU A 26 -13.01 2.13 -21.61
CA GLU A 26 -12.28 1.68 -22.78
C GLU A 26 -11.76 0.24 -22.62
N PHE A 27 -11.27 -0.11 -21.42
CA PHE A 27 -10.83 -1.47 -21.13
C PHE A 27 -11.98 -2.49 -21.10
N GLN A 28 -13.13 -2.13 -20.54
CA GLN A 28 -14.34 -2.97 -20.58
C GLN A 28 -14.78 -3.22 -22.03
N ASN A 29 -14.64 -2.22 -22.90
CA ASN A 29 -14.92 -2.29 -24.35
C ASN A 29 -13.84 -3.01 -25.16
N GLY A 30 -12.79 -3.54 -24.51
CA GLY A 30 -11.78 -4.40 -25.14
C GLY A 30 -10.42 -3.77 -25.42
N SER A 31 -10.20 -2.48 -25.07
CA SER A 31 -8.87 -1.84 -25.24
C SER A 31 -7.87 -2.34 -24.18
N ASN A 32 -6.96 -3.23 -24.58
CA ASN A 32 -5.83 -3.64 -23.73
C ASN A 32 -4.83 -2.49 -23.51
N GLY A 33 -4.77 -1.51 -24.41
CA GLY A 33 -3.96 -0.30 -24.23
C GLY A 33 -4.41 0.52 -23.03
N ALA A 34 -5.72 0.64 -22.78
CA ALA A 34 -6.28 1.31 -21.62
C ALA A 34 -5.89 0.60 -20.31
N PHE A 35 -5.97 -0.73 -20.26
CA PHE A 35 -5.49 -1.51 -19.11
C PHE A 35 -3.99 -1.32 -18.86
N THR A 36 -3.17 -1.35 -19.90
CA THR A 36 -1.73 -1.13 -19.79
C THR A 36 -1.42 0.25 -19.21
N LEU A 37 -2.19 1.26 -19.58
CA LEU A 37 -2.01 2.62 -19.06
C LEU A 37 -2.41 2.72 -17.59
N LEU A 38 -3.55 2.14 -17.19
CA LEU A 38 -3.96 2.05 -15.78
C LEU A 38 -2.91 1.32 -14.93
N MET A 39 -2.42 0.17 -15.42
CA MET A 39 -1.37 -0.58 -14.74
C MET A 39 -0.10 0.28 -14.55
N ARG A 40 0.33 1.03 -15.57
CA ARG A 40 1.51 1.92 -15.47
C ARG A 40 1.31 3.06 -14.47
N ARG A 41 0.08 3.62 -14.36
CA ARG A 41 -0.23 4.69 -13.41
C ARG A 41 -0.17 4.20 -11.96
N TYR A 42 -0.56 2.95 -11.70
CA TYR A 42 -0.86 2.48 -10.34
C TYR A 42 0.04 1.36 -9.82
N LYS A 43 0.85 0.69 -10.67
CA LYS A 43 1.67 -0.46 -10.23
C LYS A 43 2.56 -0.13 -9.02
N ASP A 44 3.24 1.01 -9.06
CA ASP A 44 4.17 1.40 -8.01
C ASP A 44 3.43 1.79 -6.71
N GLN A 45 2.26 2.41 -6.83
CA GLN A 45 1.41 2.77 -5.70
C GLN A 45 0.80 1.53 -5.04
N VAL A 46 0.35 0.55 -5.83
CA VAL A 46 -0.20 -0.73 -5.34
C VAL A 46 0.88 -1.52 -4.60
N VAL A 47 2.07 -1.67 -5.19
CA VAL A 47 3.20 -2.36 -4.55
C VAL A 47 3.64 -1.61 -3.30
N ASN A 48 3.73 -0.27 -3.33
CA ASN A 48 4.07 0.53 -2.16
C ASN A 48 3.03 0.35 -1.03
N TYR A 49 1.74 0.39 -1.35
CA TYR A 49 0.69 0.10 -0.36
C TYR A 49 0.91 -1.26 0.29
N ALA A 50 1.05 -2.31 -0.52
CA ALA A 50 1.23 -3.68 -0.03
C ALA A 50 2.51 -3.80 0.82
N TYR A 51 3.63 -3.20 0.39
CA TYR A 51 4.87 -3.18 1.16
C TYR A 51 4.73 -2.46 2.51
N ARG A 52 4.11 -1.28 2.52
CA ARG A 52 3.88 -0.52 3.76
C ARG A 52 2.98 -1.26 4.74
N PHE A 53 2.07 -2.07 4.23
CA PHE A 53 1.17 -2.87 5.05
C PHE A 53 1.78 -4.20 5.52
N LEU A 54 2.49 -4.93 4.63
CA LEU A 54 3.03 -6.28 4.90
C LEU A 54 4.42 -6.26 5.53
N GLY A 55 5.27 -5.27 5.18
CA GLY A 55 6.66 -5.19 5.61
C GLY A 55 7.63 -6.03 4.78
N ASN A 56 7.16 -6.89 3.89
CA ASN A 56 7.98 -7.72 3.00
C ASN A 56 7.77 -7.28 1.55
N TYR A 57 8.88 -7.03 0.82
CA TYR A 57 8.81 -6.51 -0.54
C TYR A 57 8.38 -7.57 -1.56
N ASP A 58 8.86 -8.81 -1.41
CA ASP A 58 8.52 -9.89 -2.34
C ASP A 58 7.03 -10.24 -2.25
N ASP A 59 6.49 -10.36 -1.03
CA ASP A 59 5.05 -10.54 -0.80
C ASP A 59 4.26 -9.34 -1.37
N ALA A 60 4.79 -8.13 -1.29
CA ALA A 60 4.13 -6.94 -1.83
C ALA A 60 4.09 -6.93 -3.36
N VAL A 61 5.17 -7.39 -4.02
CA VAL A 61 5.21 -7.55 -5.48
C VAL A 61 4.22 -8.60 -5.94
N ASP A 62 4.14 -9.75 -5.24
CA ASP A 62 3.18 -10.82 -5.55
C ASP A 62 1.74 -10.34 -5.39
N VAL A 63 1.44 -9.63 -4.30
CA VAL A 63 0.14 -8.98 -4.12
C VAL A 63 -0.15 -8.00 -5.25
N GLY A 64 0.84 -7.17 -5.63
CA GLY A 64 0.68 -6.20 -6.71
C GLY A 64 0.34 -6.87 -8.06
N GLN A 65 0.99 -7.97 -8.40
CA GLN A 65 0.68 -8.75 -9.60
C GLN A 65 -0.74 -9.32 -9.55
N GLU A 66 -1.12 -9.96 -8.44
CA GLU A 66 -2.46 -10.54 -8.26
C GLU A 66 -3.56 -9.46 -8.31
N VAL A 67 -3.30 -8.24 -7.82
CA VAL A 67 -4.23 -7.10 -7.94
C VAL A 67 -4.58 -6.86 -9.41
N PHE A 68 -3.58 -6.72 -10.29
CA PHE A 68 -3.82 -6.43 -11.70
C PHE A 68 -4.41 -7.62 -12.45
N VAL A 69 -4.09 -8.86 -12.06
CA VAL A 69 -4.79 -10.05 -12.56
C VAL A 69 -6.28 -9.99 -12.21
N ARG A 70 -6.64 -9.57 -10.98
CA ARG A 70 -8.04 -9.40 -10.58
C ARG A 70 -8.72 -8.23 -11.28
N VAL A 71 -8.04 -7.10 -11.44
CA VAL A 71 -8.56 -5.97 -12.24
C VAL A 71 -8.89 -6.44 -13.65
N TYR A 72 -8.01 -7.21 -14.28
CA TYR A 72 -8.24 -7.76 -15.63
C TYR A 72 -9.43 -8.71 -15.67
N LYS A 73 -9.45 -9.67 -14.74
CA LYS A 73 -10.48 -10.74 -14.69
C LYS A 73 -11.87 -10.20 -14.36
N TYR A 74 -11.95 -9.24 -13.46
CA TYR A 74 -13.20 -8.70 -12.92
C TYR A 74 -13.53 -7.30 -13.44
N LYS A 75 -12.96 -6.88 -14.57
CA LYS A 75 -13.17 -5.55 -15.15
C LYS A 75 -14.65 -5.18 -15.29
N ASN A 76 -15.51 -6.12 -15.63
CA ASN A 76 -16.95 -5.90 -15.82
C ASN A 76 -17.72 -5.70 -14.50
N ASN A 77 -17.09 -6.00 -13.35
CA ASN A 77 -17.69 -5.75 -12.04
C ASN A 77 -17.42 -4.31 -11.55
N PHE A 78 -16.55 -3.58 -12.25
CA PHE A 78 -16.35 -2.16 -11.95
C PHE A 78 -17.59 -1.38 -12.37
N GLY A 79 -18.27 -0.78 -11.38
CA GLY A 79 -19.41 0.11 -11.58
C GLY A 79 -18.97 1.56 -11.66
N HIS A 80 -19.55 2.33 -12.58
CA HIS A 80 -19.18 3.75 -12.77
C HIS A 80 -19.62 4.70 -11.65
N THR A 81 -20.17 4.18 -10.56
CA THR A 81 -20.62 4.96 -9.40
C THR A 81 -19.53 5.24 -8.38
N ILE A 82 -18.42 4.49 -8.44
CA ILE A 82 -17.28 4.62 -7.53
C ILE A 82 -16.02 4.99 -8.31
N LYS A 83 -15.07 5.64 -7.63
CA LYS A 83 -13.77 5.95 -8.24
C LYS A 83 -12.98 4.67 -8.50
N PHE A 84 -12.23 4.66 -9.62
CA PHE A 84 -11.34 3.54 -9.93
C PHE A 84 -10.35 3.26 -8.80
N THR A 85 -9.77 4.30 -8.20
CA THR A 85 -8.84 4.18 -7.06
C THR A 85 -9.47 3.49 -5.85
N THR A 86 -10.73 3.80 -5.51
CA THR A 86 -11.46 3.14 -4.41
C THR A 86 -11.60 1.64 -4.68
N TRP A 87 -12.00 1.27 -5.90
CA TRP A 87 -12.11 -0.14 -6.28
C TRP A 87 -10.76 -0.86 -6.29
N LEU A 88 -9.73 -0.23 -6.84
CA LEU A 88 -8.37 -0.76 -6.88
C LEU A 88 -7.82 -1.02 -5.47
N TYR A 89 -7.94 -0.03 -4.56
CA TYR A 89 -7.47 -0.18 -3.19
C TYR A 89 -8.32 -1.16 -2.37
N THR A 90 -9.60 -1.34 -2.69
CA THR A 90 -10.41 -2.41 -2.09
C THR A 90 -9.83 -3.79 -2.41
N ILE A 91 -9.45 -4.03 -3.68
CA ILE A 91 -8.80 -5.28 -4.10
C ILE A 91 -7.45 -5.43 -3.39
N THR A 92 -6.64 -4.36 -3.40
CA THR A 92 -5.29 -4.36 -2.81
C THR A 92 -5.33 -4.64 -1.29
N ALA A 93 -6.20 -3.96 -0.56
CA ALA A 93 -6.36 -4.13 0.88
C ALA A 93 -6.81 -5.56 1.24
N ASN A 94 -7.76 -6.11 0.49
CA ASN A 94 -8.25 -7.47 0.74
C ASN A 94 -7.19 -8.54 0.47
N LEU A 95 -6.39 -8.37 -0.60
CA LEU A 95 -5.29 -9.27 -0.90
C LEU A 95 -4.18 -9.17 0.14
N SER A 96 -3.78 -7.96 0.52
CA SER A 96 -2.78 -7.73 1.55
C SER A 96 -3.19 -8.33 2.90
N LYS A 97 -4.45 -8.16 3.32
CA LYS A 97 -4.97 -8.81 4.54
C LYS A 97 -4.96 -10.34 4.43
N THR A 98 -5.24 -10.88 3.26
CA THR A 98 -5.20 -12.33 3.02
C THR A 98 -3.77 -12.85 3.12
N GLU A 99 -2.79 -12.15 2.54
CA GLU A 99 -1.37 -12.54 2.63
C GLU A 99 -0.84 -12.41 4.05
N LEU A 100 -1.18 -11.36 4.77
CA LEU A 100 -0.84 -11.22 6.18
C LEU A 100 -1.37 -12.39 7.03
N LYS A 101 -2.63 -12.80 6.82
CA LYS A 101 -3.21 -13.99 7.49
C LYS A 101 -2.50 -15.28 7.09
N ARG A 102 -2.04 -15.40 5.84
CA ARG A 102 -1.26 -16.55 5.37
C ARG A 102 0.12 -16.58 6.03
N TYR A 103 0.80 -15.46 6.11
CA TYR A 103 2.08 -15.31 6.82
C TYR A 103 1.96 -15.80 8.27
N TRP A 104 0.95 -15.34 9.02
CA TRP A 104 0.75 -15.76 10.39
C TRP A 104 0.48 -17.24 10.52
N ARG A 105 -0.36 -17.82 9.67
CA ARG A 105 -0.62 -19.28 9.71
C ARG A 105 0.64 -20.09 9.46
N ARG A 106 1.54 -19.64 8.58
CA ARG A 106 2.82 -20.31 8.34
C ARG A 106 3.75 -20.23 9.57
N ASN A 107 3.74 -19.11 10.27
CA ASN A 107 4.64 -18.87 11.40
C ASN A 107 4.04 -19.30 12.74
N SER A 108 2.71 -19.40 12.88
CA SER A 108 2.03 -19.83 14.11
C SER A 108 2.10 -21.35 14.39
N VAL A 109 2.58 -22.15 13.46
CA VAL A 109 2.86 -23.59 13.71
C VAL A 109 3.96 -23.79 14.76
N SER A 110 4.67 -22.73 15.17
CA SER A 110 5.73 -22.76 16.19
C SER A 110 5.34 -22.18 17.55
N LEU A 111 4.15 -21.57 17.70
CA LEU A 111 3.75 -20.93 18.98
C LEU A 111 2.25 -21.13 19.23
N GLU A 112 1.94 -22.09 20.10
CA GLU A 112 0.61 -22.27 20.71
C GLU A 112 0.30 -21.12 21.69
N GLN A 113 0.02 -19.92 21.17
CA GLN A 113 -0.70 -18.88 21.93
C GLN A 113 -1.31 -17.88 20.93
N SER A 114 -2.51 -18.21 20.45
CA SER A 114 -3.27 -17.35 19.57
C SER A 114 -4.13 -16.39 20.37
N GLY A 115 -3.74 -15.12 20.35
CA GLY A 115 -4.70 -14.07 20.57
C GLY A 115 -5.54 -13.80 19.32
N ASN A 116 -6.72 -13.20 19.49
CA ASN A 116 -7.62 -12.81 18.43
C ASN A 116 -6.92 -11.82 17.46
N PRO A 117 -6.83 -12.09 16.14
CA PRO A 117 -6.16 -11.21 15.19
C PRO A 117 -6.77 -9.80 15.06
N ASP A 118 -7.95 -9.57 15.61
CA ASP A 118 -8.64 -8.29 15.62
C ASP A 118 -8.42 -7.47 16.92
N SER A 119 -7.60 -7.96 17.88
CA SER A 119 -7.31 -7.20 19.11
C SER A 119 -6.15 -6.21 18.89
N ASP A 120 -6.34 -4.98 19.37
CA ASP A 120 -5.36 -3.87 19.28
C ASP A 120 -4.07 -4.10 20.11
N ASP A 121 -3.94 -5.21 20.88
CA ASP A 121 -2.93 -5.41 21.93
C ASP A 121 -1.82 -6.43 21.59
N HIS A 122 -1.70 -6.88 20.34
CA HIS A 122 -0.64 -7.84 19.99
C HIS A 122 0.68 -7.15 19.67
N ALA A 123 1.73 -7.53 20.42
CA ALA A 123 3.11 -7.31 20.02
C ALA A 123 3.37 -8.12 18.72
N TRP A 124 3.66 -7.44 17.64
CA TRP A 124 3.88 -8.02 16.33
C TRP A 124 5.36 -8.40 16.21
N ASP A 125 5.65 -9.68 15.96
CA ASP A 125 6.96 -10.09 15.49
C ASP A 125 7.18 -9.44 14.12
N ILE A 126 8.17 -8.55 14.08
CA ILE A 126 8.58 -7.86 12.85
C ILE A 126 9.30 -8.90 12.00
N PRO A 127 8.89 -9.15 10.74
CA PRO A 127 9.67 -9.99 9.85
C PRO A 127 11.08 -9.43 9.72
N ASP A 128 12.10 -10.30 9.83
CA ASP A 128 13.49 -9.93 9.53
C ASP A 128 13.54 -9.34 8.12
N ASN A 129 13.84 -8.05 8.05
CA ASN A 129 13.65 -7.26 6.83
C ASN A 129 15.01 -6.96 6.20
N ASP A 130 15.65 -8.01 5.63
CA ASP A 130 16.91 -7.88 4.90
C ASP A 130 16.78 -7.34 3.47
N TYR A 131 15.55 -7.01 3.02
CA TYR A 131 15.31 -6.63 1.63
C TYR A 131 14.74 -5.22 1.51
N LEU A 132 15.66 -4.25 1.35
CA LEU A 132 15.33 -2.97 0.72
C LEU A 132 16.16 -2.85 -0.57
N PRO A 133 15.55 -2.45 -1.71
CA PRO A 133 16.30 -2.21 -2.93
C PRO A 133 17.35 -1.13 -2.69
N ASP A 134 18.59 -1.45 -3.05
CA ASP A 134 19.81 -0.68 -2.81
C ASP A 134 19.98 0.41 -3.88
N GLU A 135 19.18 1.48 -3.87
CA GLU A 135 19.39 2.55 -4.85
C GLU A 135 19.50 3.99 -4.32
N ARG A 136 19.46 4.24 -3.00
CA ARG A 136 19.80 5.57 -2.44
C ARG A 136 20.18 5.47 -0.97
N ALA A 137 21.46 5.28 -0.67
CA ALA A 137 21.97 4.94 0.67
C ALA A 137 21.51 5.88 1.81
N ASP A 138 21.39 7.20 1.60
CA ASP A 138 21.04 8.15 2.67
C ASP A 138 19.53 8.28 2.93
N GLN A 139 18.68 8.10 1.89
CA GLN A 139 17.21 8.04 2.07
C GLN A 139 16.75 6.66 2.54
N SER A 140 17.58 5.63 2.41
CA SER A 140 17.24 4.25 2.74
C SER A 140 17.12 4.02 4.25
N GLU A 141 17.99 4.57 5.08
CA GLU A 141 18.01 4.32 6.53
C GLU A 141 16.77 4.90 7.23
N ILE A 142 16.39 6.15 6.91
CA ILE A 142 15.17 6.75 7.46
C ILE A 142 13.93 5.98 6.98
N ALA A 143 13.90 5.62 5.69
CA ALA A 143 12.78 4.86 5.13
C ALA A 143 12.63 3.48 5.80
N LYS A 144 13.76 2.80 6.11
CA LYS A 144 13.80 1.54 6.86
C LYS A 144 13.21 1.72 8.26
N ARG A 145 13.70 2.71 9.00
CA ARG A 145 13.24 2.99 10.36
C ARG A 145 11.75 3.34 10.40
N VAL A 146 11.28 4.14 9.44
CA VAL A 146 9.84 4.45 9.30
C VAL A 146 9.05 3.18 9.02
N GLN A 147 9.54 2.28 8.16
CA GLN A 147 8.89 1.01 7.89
C GLN A 147 8.81 0.13 9.13
N ILE A 148 9.91 0.02 9.89
CA ILE A 148 9.94 -0.72 11.17
C ILE A 148 8.93 -0.14 12.16
N ALA A 149 8.87 1.19 12.30
CA ALA A 149 7.90 1.85 13.17
C ALA A 149 6.46 1.59 12.72
N LEU A 150 6.21 1.61 11.41
CA LEU A 150 4.89 1.32 10.84
C LEU A 150 4.48 -0.13 11.10
N MET A 151 5.41 -1.09 11.07
CA MET A 151 5.13 -2.50 11.38
C MET A 151 4.73 -2.72 12.85
N LYS A 152 5.14 -1.86 13.77
CA LYS A 152 4.73 -1.88 15.18
C LYS A 152 3.32 -1.33 15.42
N VAL A 153 2.73 -0.64 14.45
CA VAL A 153 1.32 -0.20 14.52
C VAL A 153 0.42 -1.41 14.26
N SER A 154 -0.69 -1.54 15.01
CA SER A 154 -1.64 -2.63 14.78
C SER A 154 -2.13 -2.65 13.32
N PRO A 155 -2.30 -3.82 12.67
CA PRO A 155 -2.67 -3.91 11.26
C PRO A 155 -3.95 -3.17 10.90
N THR A 156 -4.95 -3.19 11.80
CA THR A 156 -6.21 -2.48 11.60
C THR A 156 -6.05 -0.96 11.56
N ASN A 157 -5.11 -0.41 12.34
CA ASN A 157 -4.80 1.01 12.32
C ASN A 157 -3.82 1.34 11.20
N ARG A 158 -2.84 0.46 10.93
CA ARG A 158 -1.84 0.58 9.87
C ARG A 158 -2.49 0.68 8.49
N GLU A 159 -3.48 -0.18 8.20
CA GLU A 159 -4.25 -0.14 6.94
C GLU A 159 -4.79 1.28 6.67
N LEU A 160 -5.40 1.91 7.69
CA LEU A 160 -6.02 3.22 7.51
C LEU A 160 -4.98 4.36 7.39
N ILE A 161 -3.85 4.26 8.11
CA ILE A 161 -2.75 5.23 7.96
C ILE A 161 -2.16 5.15 6.55
N VAL A 162 -1.90 3.94 6.05
CA VAL A 162 -1.35 3.74 4.71
C VAL A 162 -2.29 4.31 3.65
N LEU A 163 -3.60 4.05 3.76
CA LEU A 163 -4.59 4.62 2.85
C LEU A 163 -4.65 6.14 2.95
N ARG A 164 -4.62 6.70 4.18
CA ARG A 164 -4.78 8.14 4.38
C ARG A 164 -3.52 8.93 4.08
N ASP A 165 -2.39 8.54 4.67
CA ASP A 165 -1.19 9.37 4.74
C ASP A 165 -0.21 9.07 3.59
N LEU A 166 -0.32 7.90 2.96
CA LEU A 166 0.57 7.49 1.86
C LEU A 166 -0.13 7.36 0.50
N GLN A 167 -1.46 7.12 0.49
CA GLN A 167 -2.23 7.00 -0.74
C GLN A 167 -3.24 8.15 -0.94
N ASP A 168 -3.24 9.15 -0.04
CA ASP A 168 -4.09 10.35 -0.09
C ASP A 168 -5.59 10.08 -0.23
N CYS A 169 -6.07 8.90 0.24
CA CYS A 169 -7.49 8.59 0.23
C CYS A 169 -8.27 9.50 1.19
N SER A 170 -9.46 9.95 0.79
CA SER A 170 -10.35 10.67 1.71
C SER A 170 -10.91 9.72 2.79
N TYR A 171 -11.43 10.27 3.87
CA TYR A 171 -12.05 9.45 4.92
C TYR A 171 -13.25 8.64 4.39
N GLU A 172 -14.00 9.23 3.46
CA GLU A 172 -15.14 8.59 2.81
C GLU A 172 -14.67 7.43 1.92
N GLN A 173 -13.62 7.63 1.12
CA GLN A 173 -13.02 6.56 0.32
C GLN A 173 -12.48 5.42 1.21
N ILE A 174 -11.82 5.76 2.34
CA ILE A 174 -11.35 4.75 3.29
C ILE A 174 -12.51 3.97 3.90
N ALA A 175 -13.61 4.65 4.24
CA ALA A 175 -14.81 4.00 4.74
C ALA A 175 -15.39 3.00 3.72
N GLU A 176 -15.42 3.37 2.43
CA GLU A 176 -15.83 2.47 1.34
C GLU A 176 -14.87 1.30 1.16
N ILE A 177 -13.54 1.55 1.10
CA ILE A 177 -12.50 0.52 0.92
C ILE A 177 -12.54 -0.52 2.04
N THR A 178 -12.70 -0.06 3.28
CA THR A 178 -12.60 -0.90 4.48
C THR A 178 -13.95 -1.40 5.00
N SER A 179 -15.05 -0.88 4.47
CA SER A 179 -16.43 -1.11 4.95
C SER A 179 -16.62 -0.73 6.42
N LEU A 180 -15.92 0.31 6.89
CA LEU A 180 -16.00 0.83 8.25
C LEU A 180 -16.84 2.11 8.28
N GLU A 181 -17.51 2.35 9.42
CA GLU A 181 -18.17 3.61 9.69
C GLU A 181 -17.17 4.78 9.74
N LEU A 182 -17.55 5.94 9.20
CA LEU A 182 -16.70 7.13 9.11
C LEU A 182 -16.10 7.56 10.46
N GLY A 183 -16.89 7.44 11.55
CA GLY A 183 -16.43 7.69 12.91
C GLY A 183 -15.31 6.73 13.34
N THR A 184 -15.43 5.45 12.96
CA THR A 184 -14.42 4.41 13.22
C THR A 184 -13.16 4.69 12.43
N VAL A 185 -13.26 5.08 11.16
CA VAL A 185 -12.12 5.47 10.33
C VAL A 185 -11.33 6.61 10.99
N LYS A 186 -12.01 7.71 11.37
CA LYS A 186 -11.38 8.86 12.02
C LYS A 186 -10.68 8.47 13.33
N SER A 187 -11.35 7.70 14.19
CA SER A 187 -10.80 7.29 15.49
C SER A 187 -9.59 6.35 15.33
N ARG A 188 -9.63 5.40 14.39
CA ARG A 188 -8.51 4.48 14.12
C ARG A 188 -7.32 5.18 13.49
N ILE A 189 -7.52 6.12 12.56
CA ILE A 189 -6.43 6.94 12.01
C ILE A 189 -5.72 7.72 13.12
N ASN A 190 -6.48 8.36 14.01
CA ASN A 190 -5.90 9.11 15.12
C ASN A 190 -5.10 8.20 16.09
N ARG A 191 -5.65 7.02 16.43
CA ARG A 191 -4.92 6.02 17.26
C ARG A 191 -3.66 5.53 16.56
N GLY A 192 -3.76 5.19 15.29
CA GLY A 192 -2.62 4.70 14.52
C GLY A 192 -1.52 5.75 14.39
N ARG A 193 -1.85 7.02 14.13
CA ARG A 193 -0.86 8.12 14.10
C ARG A 193 -0.18 8.29 15.45
N LYS A 194 -0.92 8.15 16.57
CA LYS A 194 -0.34 8.19 17.90
C LYS A 194 0.63 7.03 18.16
N GLN A 195 0.24 5.80 17.82
CA GLN A 195 1.12 4.63 17.88
C GLN A 195 2.37 4.84 17.02
N LEU A 196 2.22 5.29 15.79
CA LEU A 196 3.35 5.55 14.90
C LEU A 196 4.27 6.63 15.46
N GLN A 197 3.72 7.72 15.99
CA GLN A 197 4.50 8.80 16.63
C GLN A 197 5.29 8.29 17.82
N GLU A 198 4.71 7.43 18.66
CA GLU A 198 5.41 6.82 19.79
C GLU A 198 6.62 5.98 19.32
N HIS A 199 6.45 5.19 18.26
CA HIS A 199 7.53 4.37 17.70
C HIS A 199 8.58 5.17 16.91
N LEU A 200 8.23 6.36 16.42
CA LEU A 200 9.16 7.26 15.73
C LEU A 200 9.94 8.16 16.68
N ARG A 201 9.53 8.29 17.95
CA ARG A 201 10.16 9.19 18.92
C ARG A 201 11.65 8.87 19.12
N ASP A 202 12.00 7.59 19.19
CA ASP A 202 13.37 7.15 19.37
C ASP A 202 14.22 7.51 18.15
N ILE A 203 13.66 7.35 16.95
CA ILE A 203 14.30 7.72 15.69
C ILE A 203 14.57 9.23 15.63
N TYR A 204 13.59 10.04 16.06
CA TYR A 204 13.72 11.49 16.10
C TYR A 204 14.80 11.93 17.09
N ASN A 205 14.85 11.33 18.29
CA ASN A 205 15.84 11.63 19.29
C ASN A 205 17.26 11.24 18.85
N ASP A 206 17.44 10.08 18.24
CA ASP A 206 18.73 9.65 17.67
C ASP A 206 19.21 10.60 16.57
N TYR A 207 18.31 11.03 15.70
CA TYR A 207 18.63 11.94 14.60
C TYR A 207 19.05 13.33 15.12
N PHE A 208 18.33 13.86 16.11
CA PHE A 208 18.66 15.14 16.74
C PHE A 208 20.00 15.10 17.48
N GLN A 209 20.33 14.00 18.16
CA GLN A 209 21.61 13.86 18.85
C GLN A 209 22.81 13.82 17.89
N ILE A 210 22.63 13.30 16.67
CA ILE A 210 23.68 13.28 15.64
C ILE A 210 23.97 14.70 15.14
N PHE A 211 22.95 15.51 14.91
CA PHE A 211 23.11 16.88 14.42
C PHE A 211 23.64 17.84 15.49
N THR A 212 23.22 17.72 16.75
CA THR A 212 23.73 18.58 17.83
C THR A 212 25.20 18.29 18.18
N LYS A 213 25.69 17.07 17.99
CA LYS A 213 27.12 16.73 18.19
C LYS A 213 28.04 17.22 17.08
N GLN A 214 27.52 17.58 15.90
CA GLN A 214 28.32 18.14 14.81
C GLN A 214 28.52 19.68 14.93
N ASP A 215 27.63 20.37 15.65
CA ASP A 215 27.75 21.84 15.88
C ASP A 215 28.66 22.21 17.06
N ASP A 216 28.90 21.31 18.01
CA ASP A 216 29.76 21.55 19.18
C ASP A 216 31.25 21.31 18.88
N GLY A 217 31.63 21.05 17.64
CA GLY A 217 33.01 20.74 17.21
C GLY A 217 33.70 21.83 16.37
N LYS A 218 33.25 23.12 16.45
CA LYS A 218 33.94 24.24 15.80
C LYS A 218 34.32 25.31 16.81
#